data_b4b8e966e71d63f364812dd6370d9008
#
_entry.id   b4b8e966e71d63f364812dd6370d9008
#
_cell.length_a   1.000
_cell.length_b   1.000
_cell.length_c   1.000
_cell.angle_alpha   90.00
_cell.angle_beta   90.00
_cell.angle_gamma   90.00
#
_symmetry.space_group_name_H-M   'P 1'
#
loop_
_entity.id
_entity.type
_entity.pdbx_description
1 polymer ?
#
loop_
_entity_poly.entity_id
_entity_poly.type
_entity_poly.pdbx_seq_one_letter_code
_entity_poly.pdbx_strand_id
1 'polypeptide(L)'
;MKKNISFDRARIKSAKRTVKGAAIFTLLICSAVYFTGCATTAKNDAKKSAVTEEAAANAKPPKLYDEAKVLKDEGSVEFKGVSAAQTVIDMKNGWNLGNTLDAPGETQWGQPLTTKAMIDTLAASGIKSIRIPVSWNIHMDSNYTVNQNWMKRVKEIVDWAIQDDMYVILNCHHDNYSNPAKMPKGHGYYPNKTNYVESAKFVYNLWSQIATSFNNGYDEHLVFEVLNEPRLAGTGHEWWFDQNASECREAAEVLNKLNQFALDAIRETGGNNQKRYVMIPAHAASVDSAMASAFKMPNDDEPGKLILSAHAYSPYTFAMQTPGAKSFTPAMKNELSGTFKRLNDKFVANGYPVIIGEYGATNKGNLEERVKWFEYFLTETRKYGITCYLWDNGASEANPNQGEKFGYFDRKNLKWFFPEILETIVKSTN
;
A
#
# COMPACT_ATOMS: atom_id res chain seq x y z
N MET A 1 -38.06 7.05 10.76
CA MET A 1 -37.86 8.44 10.33
C MET A 1 -36.65 8.49 9.38
N LYS A 2 -36.94 8.54 8.09
CA LYS A 2 -35.93 8.63 7.02
C LYS A 2 -35.55 10.10 6.83
N LYS A 3 -34.29 10.47 6.90
CA LYS A 3 -33.80 11.76 6.39
C LYS A 3 -32.92 11.49 5.15
N ASN A 4 -33.48 11.79 3.99
CA ASN A 4 -32.78 11.91 2.74
C ASN A 4 -31.94 13.19 2.76
N ILE A 5 -30.68 13.10 2.44
CA ILE A 5 -29.84 14.25 2.12
C ILE A 5 -29.59 14.21 0.61
N SER A 6 -30.25 15.10 -0.12
CA SER A 6 -30.02 15.34 -1.54
C SER A 6 -28.88 16.34 -1.69
N PHE A 7 -27.89 16.01 -2.51
CA PHE A 7 -26.86 16.96 -2.94
C PHE A 7 -27.37 17.76 -4.15
N ASP A 8 -27.54 19.06 -3.92
CA ASP A 8 -27.94 20.03 -4.91
C ASP A 8 -26.70 20.57 -5.64
N ARG A 9 -26.73 20.51 -6.98
CA ARG A 9 -25.69 21.05 -7.87
C ARG A 9 -25.91 22.56 -8.05
N ALA A 10 -25.13 23.39 -7.37
CA ALA A 10 -25.09 24.82 -7.63
C ALA A 10 -24.10 25.16 -8.75
N ARG A 11 -24.65 25.71 -9.83
CA ARG A 11 -23.93 26.33 -10.96
C ARG A 11 -23.21 27.60 -10.48
N ILE A 12 -21.92 27.70 -10.70
CA ILE A 12 -21.18 28.96 -10.57
C ILE A 12 -21.06 29.59 -11.96
N LYS A 13 -21.72 30.73 -12.14
CA LYS A 13 -21.58 31.62 -13.31
C LYS A 13 -20.32 32.49 -13.13
N SER A 14 -19.48 32.51 -14.17
CA SER A 14 -18.38 33.43 -14.39
C SER A 14 -18.88 34.90 -14.45
N ALA A 15 -18.24 35.79 -13.69
CA ALA A 15 -18.33 37.22 -13.87
C ALA A 15 -16.95 37.79 -14.21
N LYS A 16 -16.79 38.16 -15.48
CA LYS A 16 -15.69 39.00 -15.95
C LYS A 16 -15.91 40.43 -15.47
N ARG A 17 -14.94 41.02 -14.79
CA ARG A 17 -14.86 42.47 -14.57
C ARG A 17 -13.58 43.01 -15.18
N THR A 18 -13.78 43.83 -16.20
CA THR A 18 -12.79 44.68 -16.86
C THR A 18 -12.61 45.95 -16.03
N VAL A 19 -11.38 46.33 -15.71
CA VAL A 19 -11.06 47.69 -15.23
C VAL A 19 -10.01 48.29 -16.17
N LYS A 20 -10.40 49.42 -16.79
CA LYS A 20 -9.53 50.29 -17.61
C LYS A 20 -9.03 51.46 -16.76
N GLY A 21 -7.82 51.94 -17.07
CA GLY A 21 -7.33 53.30 -16.85
C GLY A 21 -6.31 53.37 -15.70
N ALA A 22 -5.30 54.15 -15.70
CA ALA A 22 -4.72 55.15 -16.59
C ALA A 22 -3.26 55.35 -16.15
N ALA A 23 -2.41 55.68 -17.09
CA ALA A 23 -0.98 55.99 -16.85
C ALA A 23 -0.82 57.39 -16.23
N ILE A 24 0.12 57.51 -15.26
CA ILE A 24 0.76 58.80 -14.97
C ILE A 24 2.24 58.56 -14.91
N PHE A 25 2.94 59.25 -15.85
CA PHE A 25 4.41 59.41 -15.90
C PHE A 25 4.86 60.41 -14.83
N THR A 26 5.80 60.05 -14.00
CA THR A 26 6.61 61.03 -13.30
C THR A 26 8.08 60.60 -13.38
N LEU A 27 8.84 61.36 -14.14
CA LEU A 27 10.31 61.29 -14.23
C LEU A 27 10.90 61.85 -12.95
N LEU A 28 11.78 61.12 -12.29
CA LEU A 28 12.76 61.64 -11.36
C LEU A 28 14.11 60.97 -11.59
N ILE A 29 15.05 61.77 -12.08
CA ILE A 29 16.46 61.47 -12.21
C ILE A 29 17.09 61.59 -10.82
N CYS A 30 17.76 60.56 -10.31
CA CYS A 30 18.87 60.73 -9.38
C CYS A 30 19.79 59.53 -9.33
N SER A 31 21.02 59.82 -9.76
CA SER A 31 22.32 59.37 -9.20
C SER A 31 22.58 57.88 -9.05
N ALA A 32 23.43 57.35 -9.97
CA ALA A 32 24.17 56.11 -9.80
C ALA A 32 25.11 56.20 -8.60
N VAL A 33 24.88 55.35 -7.60
CA VAL A 33 25.90 54.98 -6.61
C VAL A 33 26.14 53.48 -6.75
N TYR A 34 27.35 53.12 -7.09
CA TYR A 34 27.84 51.76 -7.19
C TYR A 34 27.67 51.02 -5.85
N PHE A 35 26.80 49.99 -5.83
CA PHE A 35 26.82 48.93 -4.84
C PHE A 35 27.05 47.59 -5.55
N THR A 36 28.31 47.33 -5.87
CA THR A 36 28.80 45.99 -6.21
C THR A 36 29.29 45.36 -4.89
N GLY A 37 28.39 44.68 -4.16
CA GLY A 37 28.81 43.99 -2.94
C GLY A 37 27.77 43.11 -2.27
N CYS A 38 26.47 43.18 -2.66
CA CYS A 38 25.41 42.49 -1.91
C CYS A 38 24.68 41.36 -2.61
N ALA A 39 24.97 41.12 -3.88
CA ALA A 39 24.28 40.10 -4.69
C ALA A 39 24.90 38.70 -4.63
N THR A 40 26.16 38.59 -4.19
CA THR A 40 26.87 37.29 -4.08
C THR A 40 26.67 36.62 -2.73
N THR A 41 26.50 37.36 -1.64
CA THR A 41 26.21 36.82 -0.31
C THR A 41 24.79 36.25 -0.21
N ALA A 42 23.77 36.94 -0.74
CA ALA A 42 22.39 36.46 -0.70
C ALA A 42 22.19 35.18 -1.56
N LYS A 43 22.88 35.03 -2.69
CA LYS A 43 22.86 33.80 -3.49
C LYS A 43 23.60 32.64 -2.82
N ASN A 44 24.68 32.92 -2.09
CA ASN A 44 25.41 31.89 -1.36
C ASN A 44 24.66 31.44 -0.11
N ASP A 45 23.98 32.36 0.59
CA ASP A 45 23.16 32.02 1.77
C ASP A 45 21.89 31.25 1.38
N ALA A 46 21.22 31.60 0.28
CA ALA A 46 20.09 30.83 -0.26
C ALA A 46 20.52 29.44 -0.75
N LYS A 47 21.70 29.34 -1.38
CA LYS A 47 22.25 28.04 -1.81
C LYS A 47 22.70 27.18 -0.62
N LYS A 48 23.23 27.79 0.43
CA LYS A 48 23.64 27.13 1.64
C LYS A 48 22.41 26.71 2.49
N SER A 49 21.34 27.52 2.52
CA SER A 49 20.06 27.20 3.14
C SER A 49 19.39 26.04 2.41
N ALA A 50 19.32 26.07 1.08
CA ALA A 50 18.74 24.99 0.28
C ALA A 50 19.52 23.67 0.43
N VAL A 51 20.86 23.70 0.49
CA VAL A 51 21.68 22.50 0.73
C VAL A 51 21.50 21.96 2.15
N THR A 52 21.29 22.83 3.15
CA THR A 52 21.02 22.40 4.53
C THR A 52 19.60 21.84 4.70
N GLU A 53 18.61 22.40 4.00
CA GLU A 53 17.24 21.88 3.97
C GLU A 53 17.15 20.53 3.24
N GLU A 54 17.84 20.37 2.13
CA GLU A 54 17.92 19.11 1.38
C GLU A 54 18.67 18.02 2.17
N ALA A 55 19.73 18.36 2.85
CA ALA A 55 20.46 17.47 3.74
C ALA A 55 19.60 17.04 4.94
N ALA A 56 18.86 17.98 5.53
CA ALA A 56 17.91 17.69 6.62
C ALA A 56 16.72 16.83 6.15
N ALA A 57 16.25 17.05 4.91
CA ALA A 57 15.18 16.26 4.32
C ALA A 57 15.60 14.82 3.95
N ASN A 58 16.91 14.57 3.76
CA ASN A 58 17.44 13.24 3.50
C ASN A 58 18.00 12.55 4.75
N ALA A 59 18.01 13.24 5.90
CA ALA A 59 18.46 12.66 7.14
C ALA A 59 17.45 11.62 7.65
N LYS A 60 17.98 10.51 8.12
CA LYS A 60 17.17 9.45 8.75
C LYS A 60 16.36 10.04 9.92
N PRO A 61 15.05 9.76 10.02
CA PRO A 61 14.24 10.19 11.14
C PRO A 61 14.77 9.63 12.48
N PRO A 62 14.69 10.39 13.58
CA PRO A 62 15.06 9.85 14.89
C PRO A 62 14.00 8.85 15.38
N LYS A 63 14.42 7.92 16.25
CA LYS A 63 13.51 7.10 17.04
C LYS A 63 12.86 8.00 18.11
N LEU A 64 11.54 8.06 18.13
CA LEU A 64 10.74 8.95 18.98
C LEU A 64 9.88 8.20 20.00
N TYR A 65 9.60 6.93 19.75
CA TYR A 65 8.80 6.08 20.63
C TYR A 65 9.61 5.59 21.85
N ASP A 66 8.88 5.15 22.89
CA ASP A 66 9.46 4.56 24.08
C ASP A 66 9.85 3.10 23.84
N GLU A 67 11.12 2.84 23.60
CA GLU A 67 11.66 1.50 23.30
C GLU A 67 11.38 0.48 24.44
N ALA A 68 11.25 0.94 25.69
CA ALA A 68 10.97 0.07 26.82
C ALA A 68 9.52 -0.48 26.81
N LYS A 69 8.63 0.14 26.05
CA LYS A 69 7.24 -0.28 25.93
C LYS A 69 6.98 -1.20 24.72
N VAL A 70 7.94 -1.30 23.80
CA VAL A 70 7.75 -2.10 22.59
C VAL A 70 7.81 -3.58 22.93
N LEU A 71 6.80 -4.33 22.48
CA LEU A 71 6.78 -5.78 22.54
C LEU A 71 8.00 -6.32 21.76
N LYS A 72 8.86 -7.06 22.44
CA LYS A 72 10.03 -7.67 21.82
C LYS A 72 9.72 -9.09 21.38
N ASP A 73 10.26 -9.45 20.24
CA ASP A 73 10.28 -10.84 19.81
C ASP A 73 11.44 -11.56 20.50
N GLU A 74 11.11 -12.60 21.27
CA GLU A 74 12.06 -13.43 22.01
C GLU A 74 12.30 -14.78 21.34
N GLY A 75 11.70 -15.01 20.15
CA GLY A 75 11.86 -16.25 19.40
C GLY A 75 13.24 -16.40 18.77
N SER A 76 13.51 -17.61 18.31
CA SER A 76 14.75 -17.93 17.60
C SER A 76 14.48 -19.05 16.60
N VAL A 77 14.22 -18.67 15.35
CA VAL A 77 14.10 -19.60 14.22
C VAL A 77 15.11 -19.24 13.15
N GLU A 78 15.59 -20.25 12.43
CA GLU A 78 16.54 -20.05 11.35
C GLU A 78 15.85 -19.49 10.11
N PHE A 79 16.39 -18.41 9.54
CA PHE A 79 16.01 -17.93 8.21
C PHE A 79 16.79 -18.73 7.15
N LYS A 80 16.11 -19.61 6.42
CA LYS A 80 16.74 -20.62 5.54
C LYS A 80 17.41 -20.09 4.27
N GLY A 81 17.29 -18.77 4.01
CA GLY A 81 18.01 -18.14 2.89
C GLY A 81 17.46 -18.43 1.50
N VAL A 82 16.23 -18.90 1.39
CA VAL A 82 15.50 -19.02 0.11
C VAL A 82 15.47 -17.67 -0.60
N SER A 83 15.50 -17.65 -1.93
CA SER A 83 15.40 -16.37 -2.67
C SER A 83 13.97 -15.79 -2.58
N ALA A 84 13.84 -14.47 -2.65
CA ALA A 84 12.52 -13.83 -2.70
C ALA A 84 11.67 -14.37 -3.86
N ALA A 85 12.26 -14.64 -5.03
CA ALA A 85 11.57 -15.21 -6.17
C ALA A 85 11.01 -16.61 -5.86
N GLN A 86 11.79 -17.48 -5.21
CA GLN A 86 11.31 -18.80 -4.82
C GLN A 86 10.22 -18.70 -3.74
N THR A 87 10.41 -17.84 -2.74
CA THR A 87 9.40 -17.60 -1.69
C THR A 87 8.07 -17.15 -2.30
N VAL A 88 8.09 -16.21 -3.26
CA VAL A 88 6.88 -15.75 -3.95
C VAL A 88 6.18 -16.90 -4.69
N ILE A 89 6.93 -17.83 -5.30
CA ILE A 89 6.37 -19.03 -5.93
C ILE A 89 5.77 -19.98 -4.88
N ASP A 90 6.46 -20.18 -3.77
CA ASP A 90 6.05 -21.11 -2.69
C ASP A 90 4.79 -20.61 -1.94
N MET A 91 4.55 -19.30 -1.92
CA MET A 91 3.30 -18.70 -1.41
C MET A 91 2.05 -19.15 -2.16
N LYS A 92 2.18 -19.60 -3.41
CA LYS A 92 1.15 -20.18 -4.29
C LYS A 92 -0.09 -19.31 -4.48
N ASN A 93 -0.95 -19.23 -3.47
CA ASN A 93 -2.19 -18.46 -3.45
C ASN A 93 -2.38 -17.79 -2.09
N GLY A 94 -2.92 -16.58 -2.11
CA GLY A 94 -3.16 -15.84 -0.90
C GLY A 94 -4.60 -15.35 -0.75
N TRP A 95 -4.96 -15.07 0.48
CA TRP A 95 -6.23 -14.48 0.87
C TRP A 95 -5.99 -13.29 1.81
N ASN A 96 -6.79 -12.22 1.67
CA ASN A 96 -6.72 -11.05 2.53
C ASN A 96 -7.73 -11.11 3.65
N LEU A 97 -7.29 -10.88 4.89
CA LEU A 97 -8.15 -10.63 6.05
C LEU A 97 -8.67 -9.19 6.03
N GLY A 98 -9.40 -8.81 4.97
CA GLY A 98 -9.85 -7.43 4.74
C GLY A 98 -11.02 -7.01 5.63
N ASN A 99 -11.21 -5.70 5.83
CA ASN A 99 -12.23 -5.09 6.67
C ASN A 99 -12.20 -5.56 8.14
N THR A 100 -11.01 -5.87 8.65
CA THR A 100 -10.79 -6.44 9.98
C THR A 100 -9.80 -5.56 10.77
N LEU A 101 -8.50 -5.85 10.71
CA LEU A 101 -7.50 -5.04 11.39
C LEU A 101 -7.13 -3.77 10.62
N ASP A 102 -7.52 -3.64 9.38
CA ASP A 102 -7.48 -2.42 8.55
C ASP A 102 -8.58 -1.42 8.94
N ALA A 103 -9.66 -1.87 9.61
CA ALA A 103 -10.69 -1.03 10.20
C ALA A 103 -10.19 -0.29 11.46
N PRO A 104 -10.89 0.75 11.93
CA PRO A 104 -10.56 1.44 13.19
C PRO A 104 -10.51 0.53 14.42
N GLY A 105 -11.17 -0.61 14.38
CA GLY A 105 -11.10 -1.68 15.35
C GLY A 105 -11.63 -2.96 14.71
N GLU A 106 -11.15 -4.10 15.12
CA GLU A 106 -11.26 -5.40 14.44
C GLU A 106 -12.68 -5.76 13.95
N THR A 107 -13.71 -5.27 14.62
CA THR A 107 -15.12 -5.57 14.27
C THR A 107 -15.93 -4.37 13.79
N GLN A 108 -15.30 -3.21 13.67
CA GLN A 108 -16.04 -1.95 13.41
C GLN A 108 -16.62 -1.84 12.00
N TRP A 109 -16.08 -2.57 11.04
CA TRP A 109 -16.64 -2.65 9.68
C TRP A 109 -17.50 -3.89 9.46
N GLY A 110 -18.02 -4.47 10.57
CA GLY A 110 -19.04 -5.52 10.54
C GLY A 110 -18.50 -6.95 10.41
N GLN A 111 -17.19 -7.13 10.41
CA GLN A 111 -16.60 -8.46 10.44
C GLN A 111 -16.60 -9.01 11.89
N PRO A 112 -16.71 -10.33 12.07
CA PRO A 112 -16.55 -10.94 13.39
C PRO A 112 -15.09 -10.85 13.84
N LEU A 113 -14.85 -11.03 15.15
CA LEU A 113 -13.51 -11.24 15.68
C LEU A 113 -12.83 -12.41 14.96
N THR A 114 -11.58 -12.21 14.55
CA THR A 114 -10.77 -13.28 13.97
C THR A 114 -10.50 -14.36 15.00
N THR A 115 -10.68 -15.60 14.63
CA THR A 115 -10.43 -16.76 15.49
C THR A 115 -9.41 -17.69 14.84
N LYS A 116 -8.73 -18.49 15.67
CA LYS A 116 -7.84 -19.53 15.14
C LYS A 116 -8.57 -20.47 14.18
N ALA A 117 -9.82 -20.83 14.50
CA ALA A 117 -10.64 -21.70 13.64
C ALA A 117 -10.87 -21.11 12.23
N MET A 118 -10.92 -19.78 12.06
CA MET A 118 -10.96 -19.16 10.72
C MET A 118 -9.67 -19.44 9.95
N ILE A 119 -8.54 -19.25 10.61
CA ILE A 119 -7.21 -19.47 9.98
C ILE A 119 -7.03 -20.95 9.63
N ASP A 120 -7.32 -21.85 10.58
CA ASP A 120 -7.27 -23.30 10.38
C ASP A 120 -8.13 -23.73 9.18
N THR A 121 -9.34 -23.13 9.05
CA THR A 121 -10.26 -23.44 7.94
C THR A 121 -9.72 -22.94 6.59
N LEU A 122 -9.11 -21.75 6.55
CA LEU A 122 -8.48 -21.22 5.35
C LEU A 122 -7.32 -22.13 4.90
N ALA A 123 -6.43 -22.49 5.82
CA ALA A 123 -5.32 -23.40 5.56
C ALA A 123 -5.80 -24.77 5.06
N ALA A 124 -6.79 -25.35 5.73
CA ALA A 124 -7.40 -26.64 5.36
C ALA A 124 -8.12 -26.60 3.99
N SER A 125 -8.58 -25.42 3.56
CA SER A 125 -9.22 -25.25 2.25
C SER A 125 -8.22 -25.17 1.07
N GLY A 126 -6.91 -25.18 1.37
CA GLY A 126 -5.83 -25.13 0.36
C GLY A 126 -5.26 -23.73 0.11
N ILE A 127 -5.64 -22.73 0.90
CA ILE A 127 -5.00 -21.41 0.92
C ILE A 127 -3.64 -21.55 1.61
N LYS A 128 -2.57 -21.09 0.95
CA LYS A 128 -1.17 -21.26 1.41
C LYS A 128 -0.57 -20.02 2.01
N SER A 129 -1.20 -18.87 1.81
CA SER A 129 -0.71 -17.61 2.36
C SER A 129 -1.84 -16.66 2.72
N ILE A 130 -1.57 -15.81 3.70
CA ILE A 130 -2.53 -14.79 4.16
C ILE A 130 -1.86 -13.41 4.17
N ARG A 131 -2.55 -12.40 3.65
CA ARG A 131 -2.19 -11.00 3.87
C ARG A 131 -3.08 -10.47 4.99
N ILE A 132 -2.47 -9.86 5.97
CA ILE A 132 -3.11 -9.29 7.16
C ILE A 132 -3.02 -7.77 7.07
N PRO A 133 -4.02 -7.11 6.46
CA PRO A 133 -4.09 -5.65 6.42
C PRO A 133 -4.26 -5.08 7.82
N VAL A 134 -3.38 -4.12 8.21
CA VAL A 134 -3.41 -3.49 9.54
C VAL A 134 -3.28 -1.99 9.43
N SER A 135 -4.20 -1.25 10.04
CA SER A 135 -4.10 0.20 10.24
C SER A 135 -3.51 0.50 11.61
N TRP A 136 -2.51 1.36 11.65
CA TRP A 136 -1.72 1.64 12.85
C TRP A 136 -1.89 3.05 13.39
N ASN A 137 -2.22 4.02 12.53
CA ASN A 137 -2.26 5.44 12.85
C ASN A 137 -3.20 5.78 14.00
N ILE A 138 -4.34 5.10 14.10
CA ILE A 138 -5.32 5.26 15.18
C ILE A 138 -4.93 4.50 16.45
N HIS A 139 -3.94 3.63 16.36
CA HIS A 139 -3.37 2.85 17.46
C HIS A 139 -1.95 3.33 17.83
N MET A 140 -1.56 4.52 17.38
CA MET A 140 -0.29 5.15 17.70
C MET A 140 -0.54 6.49 18.41
N ASP A 141 0.26 6.79 19.43
CA ASP A 141 0.17 8.08 20.14
C ASP A 141 0.99 9.18 19.46
N SER A 142 0.87 10.41 19.96
CA SER A 142 1.65 11.56 19.46
C SER A 142 3.16 11.49 19.70
N ASN A 143 3.62 10.51 20.49
CA ASN A 143 5.03 10.18 20.70
C ASN A 143 5.45 9.00 19.81
N TYR A 144 4.65 8.66 18.81
CA TYR A 144 4.87 7.57 17.85
C TYR A 144 4.96 6.17 18.49
N THR A 145 4.40 5.98 19.70
CA THR A 145 4.36 4.67 20.35
C THR A 145 3.08 3.92 19.94
N VAL A 146 3.23 2.75 19.38
CA VAL A 146 2.11 1.86 19.03
C VAL A 146 1.47 1.29 20.29
N ASN A 147 0.14 1.20 20.32
CA ASN A 147 -0.60 0.53 21.39
C ASN A 147 -0.22 -0.95 21.45
N GLN A 148 0.36 -1.38 22.57
CA GLN A 148 0.90 -2.73 22.71
C GLN A 148 -0.19 -3.82 22.80
N ASN A 149 -1.41 -3.50 23.18
CA ASN A 149 -2.51 -4.47 23.08
C ASN A 149 -2.91 -4.72 21.63
N TRP A 150 -2.87 -3.67 20.78
CA TRP A 150 -3.05 -3.82 19.34
C TRP A 150 -1.92 -4.65 18.72
N MET A 151 -0.67 -4.34 19.03
CA MET A 151 0.49 -5.12 18.56
C MET A 151 0.39 -6.59 18.96
N LYS A 152 -0.02 -6.89 20.21
CA LYS A 152 -0.23 -8.27 20.69
C LYS A 152 -1.34 -8.97 19.92
N ARG A 153 -2.45 -8.26 19.61
CA ARG A 153 -3.55 -8.84 18.84
C ARG A 153 -3.13 -9.17 17.41
N VAL A 154 -2.40 -8.26 16.76
CA VAL A 154 -1.83 -8.51 15.43
C VAL A 154 -0.91 -9.73 15.48
N LYS A 155 -0.01 -9.76 16.47
CA LYS A 155 0.93 -10.89 16.65
C LYS A 155 0.20 -12.22 16.84
N GLU A 156 -0.84 -12.26 17.63
CA GLU A 156 -1.64 -13.47 17.87
C GLU A 156 -2.20 -14.06 16.57
N ILE A 157 -2.73 -13.22 15.67
CA ILE A 157 -3.28 -13.67 14.39
C ILE A 157 -2.17 -14.12 13.43
N VAL A 158 -1.05 -13.40 13.39
CA VAL A 158 0.14 -13.81 12.63
C VAL A 158 0.65 -15.17 13.11
N ASP A 159 0.76 -15.35 14.45
CA ASP A 159 1.22 -16.61 15.05
C ASP A 159 0.32 -17.79 14.69
N TRP A 160 -0.99 -17.61 14.63
CA TRP A 160 -1.92 -18.67 14.20
C TRP A 160 -1.67 -19.09 12.75
N ALA A 161 -1.44 -18.14 11.85
CA ALA A 161 -1.17 -18.45 10.44
C ALA A 161 0.18 -19.16 10.26
N ILE A 162 1.21 -18.69 10.97
CA ILE A 162 2.54 -19.35 10.96
C ILE A 162 2.46 -20.78 11.53
N GLN A 163 1.66 -21.02 12.59
CA GLN A 163 1.45 -22.37 13.15
C GLN A 163 0.80 -23.33 12.15
N ASP A 164 0.01 -22.81 11.20
CA ASP A 164 -0.65 -23.58 10.14
C ASP A 164 0.23 -23.68 8.86
N ASP A 165 1.53 -23.38 8.96
CA ASP A 165 2.50 -23.42 7.84
C ASP A 165 2.10 -22.51 6.67
N MET A 166 1.45 -21.38 6.98
CA MET A 166 1.08 -20.38 5.99
C MET A 166 2.16 -19.29 5.89
N TYR A 167 2.38 -18.78 4.69
CA TYR A 167 3.08 -17.51 4.52
C TYR A 167 2.19 -16.35 4.95
N VAL A 168 2.78 -15.33 5.57
CA VAL A 168 2.07 -14.17 6.08
C VAL A 168 2.67 -12.89 5.50
N ILE A 169 1.83 -12.02 4.95
CA ILE A 169 2.19 -10.63 4.63
C ILE A 169 1.56 -9.72 5.69
N LEU A 170 2.40 -8.97 6.40
CA LEU A 170 1.98 -7.96 7.37
C LEU A 170 2.30 -6.57 6.83
N ASN A 171 1.34 -5.62 6.91
CA ASN A 171 1.49 -4.32 6.29
C ASN A 171 1.11 -3.11 7.18
N CYS A 172 1.30 -1.92 6.60
CA CYS A 172 0.75 -0.63 7.00
C CYS A 172 -0.34 -0.26 5.99
N HIS A 173 -1.64 -0.31 6.39
CA HIS A 173 -2.76 -0.34 5.45
C HIS A 173 -3.42 1.04 5.22
N HIS A 174 -4.38 1.46 6.05
CA HIS A 174 -5.12 2.72 5.89
C HIS A 174 -4.49 3.88 6.66
N ASP A 175 -3.16 3.97 6.65
CA ASP A 175 -2.41 5.00 7.36
C ASP A 175 -2.11 6.24 6.49
N ASN A 176 -2.55 6.23 5.22
CA ASN A 176 -2.50 7.40 4.33
C ASN A 176 -3.57 8.41 4.74
N TYR A 177 -3.13 9.56 5.28
CA TYR A 177 -4.06 10.55 5.83
C TYR A 177 -4.85 11.26 4.73
N SER A 178 -6.16 11.38 4.89
CA SER A 178 -7.05 11.94 3.84
C SER A 178 -7.07 13.48 3.80
N ASN A 179 -6.62 14.16 4.86
CA ASN A 179 -6.60 15.62 4.94
C ASN A 179 -5.20 16.12 5.33
N PRO A 180 -4.27 16.28 4.37
CA PRO A 180 -2.88 16.60 4.64
C PRO A 180 -2.67 17.91 5.41
N ALA A 181 -3.59 18.88 5.29
CA ALA A 181 -3.50 20.16 6.03
C ALA A 181 -3.77 20.01 7.53
N LYS A 182 -4.34 18.88 7.96
CA LYS A 182 -4.72 18.61 9.36
C LYS A 182 -4.09 17.33 9.90
N MET A 183 -3.06 16.79 9.26
CA MET A 183 -2.41 15.55 9.69
C MET A 183 -1.74 15.73 11.04
N PRO A 184 -2.20 15.05 12.11
CA PRO A 184 -1.58 15.16 13.43
C PRO A 184 -0.28 14.35 13.49
N LYS A 185 0.57 14.65 14.46
CA LYS A 185 1.78 13.87 14.73
C LYS A 185 1.43 12.43 15.11
N GLY A 186 2.17 11.48 14.53
CA GLY A 186 2.00 10.06 14.80
C GLY A 186 0.73 9.42 14.20
N HIS A 187 -0.04 10.13 13.38
CA HIS A 187 -1.32 9.65 12.89
C HIS A 187 -1.35 9.38 11.37
N GLY A 188 -0.23 8.99 10.81
CA GLY A 188 -0.17 8.55 9.42
C GLY A 188 0.84 9.32 8.57
N TYR A 189 0.72 9.15 7.26
CA TYR A 189 1.58 9.78 6.27
C TYR A 189 0.76 10.39 5.13
N TYR A 190 1.39 11.32 4.39
CA TYR A 190 0.86 11.86 3.14
C TYR A 190 2.02 12.14 2.18
N PRO A 191 1.97 11.65 0.91
CA PRO A 191 3.13 11.66 0.03
C PRO A 191 3.30 12.99 -0.72
N ASN A 192 3.53 14.10 0.00
CA ASN A 192 3.93 15.38 -0.57
C ASN A 192 5.06 16.02 0.23
N LYS A 193 5.73 17.02 -0.34
CA LYS A 193 6.86 17.70 0.31
C LYS A 193 6.46 18.42 1.60
N THR A 194 5.25 18.95 1.66
CA THR A 194 4.75 19.67 2.86
C THR A 194 4.66 18.75 4.07
N ASN A 195 4.20 17.53 3.90
CA ASN A 195 4.00 16.56 4.98
C ASN A 195 5.17 15.57 5.13
N TYR A 196 6.18 15.67 4.28
CA TYR A 196 7.25 14.69 4.17
C TYR A 196 7.95 14.37 5.49
N VAL A 197 8.34 15.40 6.26
CA VAL A 197 9.08 15.22 7.53
C VAL A 197 8.25 14.43 8.55
N GLU A 198 6.95 14.74 8.65
CA GLU A 198 6.05 14.03 9.56
C GLU A 198 5.74 12.61 9.06
N SER A 199 5.54 12.45 7.75
CA SER A 199 5.36 11.16 7.10
C SER A 199 6.56 10.24 7.31
N ALA A 200 7.77 10.77 7.16
CA ALA A 200 9.01 10.04 7.37
C ALA A 200 9.16 9.57 8.83
N LYS A 201 8.85 10.46 9.82
CA LYS A 201 8.83 10.07 11.23
C LYS A 201 7.82 8.97 11.51
N PHE A 202 6.60 9.10 10.99
CA PHE A 202 5.57 8.08 11.16
C PHE A 202 6.04 6.72 10.63
N VAL A 203 6.43 6.66 9.35
CA VAL A 203 6.82 5.41 8.68
C VAL A 203 8.02 4.75 9.36
N TYR A 204 9.08 5.53 9.66
CA TYR A 204 10.27 5.01 10.30
C TYR A 204 9.99 4.48 11.71
N ASN A 205 9.27 5.25 12.55
CA ASN A 205 8.98 4.84 13.92
C ASN A 205 7.97 3.68 13.99
N LEU A 206 7.03 3.59 13.06
CA LEU A 206 6.12 2.46 12.94
C LEU A 206 6.90 1.18 12.62
N TRP A 207 7.68 1.18 11.53
CA TRP A 207 8.39 -0.02 11.09
C TRP A 207 9.48 -0.45 12.06
N SER A 208 10.12 0.47 12.78
CA SER A 208 11.05 0.12 13.86
C SER A 208 10.37 -0.71 14.95
N GLN A 209 9.13 -0.41 15.32
CA GLN A 209 8.38 -1.13 16.35
C GLN A 209 7.83 -2.47 15.82
N ILE A 210 7.25 -2.47 14.61
CA ILE A 210 6.78 -3.72 13.98
C ILE A 210 7.95 -4.69 13.85
N ALA A 211 9.07 -4.24 13.28
CA ALA A 211 10.24 -5.08 13.07
C ALA A 211 10.90 -5.55 14.38
N THR A 212 10.78 -4.80 15.47
CA THR A 212 11.21 -5.24 16.81
C THR A 212 10.30 -6.34 17.35
N SER A 213 8.99 -6.27 17.09
CA SER A 213 8.00 -7.23 17.59
C SER A 213 7.91 -8.51 16.74
N PHE A 214 8.46 -8.48 15.52
CA PHE A 214 8.44 -9.57 14.56
C PHE A 214 9.84 -9.74 13.95
N ASN A 215 10.72 -10.47 14.61
CA ASN A 215 12.12 -10.61 14.21
C ASN A 215 12.57 -12.07 14.17
N ASN A 216 13.33 -12.49 15.18
CA ASN A 216 14.01 -13.79 15.21
C ASN A 216 13.06 -14.97 15.42
N GLY A 217 11.86 -14.74 15.93
CA GLY A 217 10.79 -15.74 16.03
C GLY A 217 10.11 -16.09 14.72
N TYR A 218 10.48 -15.43 13.61
CA TYR A 218 9.86 -15.59 12.29
C TYR A 218 10.92 -15.76 11.21
N ASP A 219 10.77 -16.79 10.41
CA ASP A 219 11.63 -17.10 9.27
C ASP A 219 11.10 -16.45 7.97
N GLU A 220 11.37 -17.05 6.82
CA GLU A 220 10.93 -16.60 5.49
C GLU A 220 9.42 -16.63 5.25
N HIS A 221 8.64 -17.28 6.12
CA HIS A 221 7.18 -17.28 6.02
C HIS A 221 6.55 -15.94 6.37
N LEU A 222 7.24 -15.05 7.10
CA LEU A 222 6.77 -13.70 7.35
C LEU A 222 7.42 -12.70 6.39
N VAL A 223 6.60 -11.95 5.66
CA VAL A 223 6.98 -10.90 4.72
C VAL A 223 6.38 -9.57 5.18
N PHE A 224 7.12 -8.49 5.06
CA PHE A 224 6.61 -7.15 5.35
C PHE A 224 6.22 -6.40 4.06
N GLU A 225 5.10 -5.70 4.07
CA GLU A 225 4.70 -4.77 3.02
C GLU A 225 4.65 -3.36 3.60
N VAL A 226 5.57 -2.52 3.16
CA VAL A 226 5.86 -1.26 3.87
C VAL A 226 4.70 -0.26 3.88
N LEU A 227 3.89 -0.20 2.83
CA LEU A 227 2.67 0.60 2.71
C LEU A 227 1.69 -0.14 1.80
N ASN A 228 0.38 0.05 2.01
CA ASN A 228 -0.66 -0.57 1.18
C ASN A 228 -0.80 0.13 -0.19
N GLU A 229 -1.53 1.22 -0.21
CA GLU A 229 -1.87 2.02 -1.40
C GLU A 229 -1.55 3.50 -1.16
N PRO A 230 -0.27 3.86 -1.06
CA PRO A 230 0.13 5.23 -0.78
C PRO A 230 -0.26 6.15 -1.93
N ARG A 231 -1.05 7.21 -1.65
CA ARG A 231 -1.66 8.02 -2.69
C ARG A 231 -1.91 9.47 -2.27
N LEU A 232 -2.18 10.33 -3.23
CA LEU A 232 -2.60 11.73 -3.02
C LEU A 232 -4.09 11.77 -2.66
N ALA A 233 -4.45 11.22 -1.49
CA ALA A 233 -5.83 11.10 -1.03
C ALA A 233 -6.56 12.45 -1.04
N GLY A 234 -7.81 12.46 -1.51
CA GLY A 234 -8.65 13.67 -1.61
C GLY A 234 -8.35 14.57 -2.81
N THR A 235 -7.49 14.16 -3.75
CA THR A 235 -7.20 14.88 -4.99
C THR A 235 -7.72 14.17 -6.23
N GLY A 236 -7.64 14.83 -7.40
CA GLY A 236 -7.95 14.19 -8.69
C GLY A 236 -6.98 13.08 -9.09
N HIS A 237 -5.83 13.02 -8.43
CA HIS A 237 -4.79 12.02 -8.63
C HIS A 237 -4.75 10.95 -7.52
N GLU A 238 -5.79 10.82 -6.74
CA GLU A 238 -5.85 9.82 -5.67
C GLU A 238 -5.60 8.40 -6.20
N TRP A 239 -6.35 8.01 -7.23
CA TRP A 239 -6.28 6.66 -7.83
C TRP A 239 -5.65 6.65 -9.23
N TRP A 240 -5.35 7.82 -9.78
CA TRP A 240 -4.83 7.98 -11.12
C TRP A 240 -3.50 8.71 -11.13
N PHE A 241 -2.43 7.98 -11.42
CA PHE A 241 -1.10 8.55 -11.53
C PHE A 241 -0.84 9.09 -12.94
N ASP A 242 -0.59 10.40 -13.06
CA ASP A 242 -0.14 11.03 -14.29
C ASP A 242 1.33 11.45 -14.15
N GLN A 243 2.23 10.79 -14.88
CA GLN A 243 3.66 11.12 -14.85
C GLN A 243 3.99 12.53 -15.36
N ASN A 244 3.05 13.20 -16.05
CA ASN A 244 3.22 14.58 -16.52
C ASN A 244 2.76 15.61 -15.49
N ALA A 245 1.95 15.22 -14.50
CA ALA A 245 1.55 16.08 -13.40
C ALA A 245 2.68 16.24 -12.39
N SER A 246 2.95 17.48 -11.98
CA SER A 246 4.03 17.80 -11.04
C SER A 246 3.81 17.16 -9.67
N GLU A 247 2.55 17.17 -9.19
CA GLU A 247 2.15 16.58 -7.92
C GLU A 247 2.32 15.06 -7.89
N CYS A 248 2.08 14.37 -9.01
CA CYS A 248 2.31 12.94 -9.11
C CYS A 248 3.80 12.58 -9.07
N ARG A 249 4.64 13.38 -9.77
CA ARG A 249 6.11 13.20 -9.69
C ARG A 249 6.63 13.46 -8.28
N GLU A 250 6.16 14.54 -7.64
CA GLU A 250 6.50 14.86 -6.26
C GLU A 250 6.09 13.73 -5.31
N ALA A 251 4.86 13.21 -5.46
CA ALA A 251 4.39 12.08 -4.68
C ALA A 251 5.28 10.84 -4.85
N ALA A 252 5.67 10.50 -6.08
CA ALA A 252 6.57 9.38 -6.34
C ALA A 252 7.95 9.58 -5.70
N GLU A 253 8.54 10.79 -5.77
CA GLU A 253 9.81 11.11 -5.11
C GLU A 253 9.72 10.96 -3.59
N VAL A 254 8.63 11.44 -2.98
CA VAL A 254 8.39 11.30 -1.54
C VAL A 254 8.19 9.85 -1.17
N LEU A 255 7.39 9.09 -1.93
CA LEU A 255 7.15 7.67 -1.68
C LEU A 255 8.43 6.83 -1.77
N ASN A 256 9.30 7.11 -2.75
CA ASN A 256 10.60 6.42 -2.84
C ASN A 256 11.40 6.60 -1.54
N LYS A 257 11.37 7.79 -0.94
CA LYS A 257 12.05 8.06 0.34
C LYS A 257 11.35 7.40 1.53
N LEU A 258 10.02 7.41 1.58
CA LEU A 258 9.26 6.73 2.64
C LEU A 258 9.49 5.21 2.61
N ASN A 259 9.50 4.62 1.42
CA ASN A 259 9.84 3.21 1.22
C ASN A 259 11.27 2.90 1.71
N GLN A 260 12.24 3.78 1.41
CA GLN A 260 13.61 3.65 1.91
C GLN A 260 13.66 3.69 3.45
N PHE A 261 13.00 4.67 4.09
CA PHE A 261 13.00 4.77 5.54
C PHE A 261 12.32 3.59 6.25
N ALA A 262 11.26 3.02 5.63
CA ALA A 262 10.66 1.78 6.14
C ALA A 262 11.65 0.61 6.07
N LEU A 263 12.33 0.45 4.94
CA LEU A 263 13.33 -0.59 4.76
C LEU A 263 14.49 -0.42 5.75
N ASP A 264 15.03 0.80 5.88
CA ASP A 264 16.11 1.10 6.82
C ASP A 264 15.71 0.74 8.27
N ALA A 265 14.49 1.14 8.69
CA ALA A 265 13.96 0.82 10.00
C ALA A 265 13.85 -0.69 10.25
N ILE A 266 13.46 -1.47 9.24
CA ILE A 266 13.40 -2.94 9.31
C ILE A 266 14.80 -3.51 9.44
N ARG A 267 15.73 -3.14 8.56
CA ARG A 267 17.11 -3.66 8.53
C ARG A 267 17.89 -3.36 9.83
N GLU A 268 17.69 -2.18 10.40
CA GLU A 268 18.33 -1.73 11.64
C GLU A 268 17.96 -2.55 12.89
N THR A 269 16.85 -3.29 12.87
CA THR A 269 16.53 -4.19 13.97
C THR A 269 17.41 -5.43 14.02
N GLY A 270 18.19 -5.70 12.98
CA GLY A 270 19.09 -6.84 12.91
C GLY A 270 18.38 -8.20 12.87
N GLY A 271 19.10 -9.26 13.24
CA GLY A 271 18.54 -10.61 13.29
C GLY A 271 17.96 -11.08 11.95
N ASN A 272 16.82 -11.78 11.97
CA ASN A 272 16.16 -12.25 10.76
C ASN A 272 15.66 -11.12 9.87
N ASN A 273 15.42 -9.92 10.42
CA ASN A 273 14.99 -8.75 9.65
C ASN A 273 16.08 -8.19 8.73
N GLN A 274 17.35 -8.51 8.93
CA GLN A 274 18.39 -8.23 7.92
C GLN A 274 18.13 -8.96 6.61
N LYS A 275 17.53 -10.15 6.66
CA LYS A 275 17.27 -11.03 5.51
C LYS A 275 15.78 -11.07 5.09
N ARG A 276 14.89 -10.42 5.86
CA ARG A 276 13.44 -10.47 5.64
C ARG A 276 13.07 -9.91 4.28
N TYR A 277 12.12 -10.56 3.62
CA TYR A 277 11.56 -10.05 2.37
C TYR A 277 10.66 -8.85 2.64
N VAL A 278 10.81 -7.81 1.82
CA VAL A 278 10.09 -6.56 1.97
C VAL A 278 9.41 -6.19 0.65
N MET A 279 8.09 -6.01 0.70
CA MET A 279 7.28 -5.60 -0.42
C MET A 279 7.20 -4.07 -0.48
N ILE A 280 7.43 -3.52 -1.67
CA ILE A 280 7.55 -2.10 -1.95
C ILE A 280 6.46 -1.66 -2.93
N PRO A 281 5.50 -0.81 -2.53
CA PRO A 281 4.47 -0.30 -3.43
C PRO A 281 4.91 0.97 -4.15
N ALA A 282 4.38 1.16 -5.37
CA ALA A 282 4.31 2.45 -6.04
C ALA A 282 3.04 3.21 -5.61
N HIS A 283 2.77 4.39 -6.18
CA HIS A 283 1.56 5.17 -5.92
C HIS A 283 0.30 4.31 -6.15
N ALA A 284 -0.61 4.30 -5.15
CA ALA A 284 -1.83 3.49 -5.10
C ALA A 284 -1.60 1.98 -5.35
N ALA A 285 -0.37 1.48 -5.14
CA ALA A 285 0.05 0.13 -5.53
C ALA A 285 -0.35 -0.24 -6.99
N SER A 286 -0.63 0.75 -7.83
CA SER A 286 -1.12 0.49 -9.19
C SER A 286 0.00 0.02 -10.11
N VAL A 287 -0.33 -0.90 -11.02
CA VAL A 287 0.63 -1.37 -12.03
C VAL A 287 1.15 -0.21 -12.88
N ASP A 288 0.29 0.73 -13.26
CA ASP A 288 0.70 1.85 -14.11
C ASP A 288 1.66 2.81 -13.41
N SER A 289 1.47 3.08 -12.13
CA SER A 289 2.42 3.89 -11.36
C SER A 289 3.76 3.19 -11.17
N ALA A 290 3.76 1.86 -11.00
CA ALA A 290 4.97 1.07 -10.96
C ALA A 290 5.75 1.12 -12.30
N MET A 291 5.03 1.29 -13.45
CA MET A 291 5.67 1.48 -14.75
C MET A 291 6.31 2.87 -14.94
N ALA A 292 5.92 3.88 -14.17
CA ALA A 292 6.47 5.23 -14.29
C ALA A 292 7.97 5.28 -14.00
N SER A 293 8.70 6.15 -14.69
CA SER A 293 10.15 6.35 -14.48
C SER A 293 10.47 7.00 -13.13
N ALA A 294 9.49 7.67 -12.52
CA ALA A 294 9.63 8.30 -11.22
C ALA A 294 9.64 7.29 -10.06
N PHE A 295 9.02 6.11 -10.21
CA PHE A 295 9.08 5.06 -9.21
C PHE A 295 10.42 4.35 -9.23
N LYS A 296 11.00 4.13 -8.05
CA LYS A 296 12.26 3.41 -7.85
C LYS A 296 12.14 2.47 -6.67
N MET A 297 12.67 1.26 -6.82
CA MET A 297 12.90 0.38 -5.69
C MET A 297 13.95 1.01 -4.78
N PRO A 298 13.83 0.87 -3.43
CA PRO A 298 14.84 1.36 -2.51
C PRO A 298 16.17 0.61 -2.67
N ASN A 299 17.24 1.21 -2.16
CA ASN A 299 18.52 0.53 -2.03
C ASN A 299 18.47 -0.40 -0.82
N ASP A 300 18.92 -1.63 -1.00
CA ASP A 300 19.03 -2.64 0.07
C ASP A 300 20.43 -3.22 0.06
N ASP A 301 21.08 -3.25 1.22
CA ASP A 301 22.40 -3.86 1.38
C ASP A 301 22.32 -5.40 1.26
N GLU A 302 21.13 -5.98 1.44
CA GLU A 302 20.85 -7.41 1.26
C GLU A 302 20.21 -7.66 -0.11
N PRO A 303 20.97 -8.10 -1.11
CA PRO A 303 20.47 -8.26 -2.47
C PRO A 303 19.38 -9.33 -2.58
N GLY A 304 18.41 -9.09 -3.47
CA GLY A 304 17.36 -10.06 -3.79
C GLY A 304 16.34 -10.29 -2.66
N LYS A 305 16.14 -9.30 -1.78
CA LYS A 305 15.17 -9.35 -0.68
C LYS A 305 13.94 -8.46 -0.90
N LEU A 306 13.94 -7.67 -1.97
CA LEU A 306 12.83 -6.77 -2.29
C LEU A 306 11.86 -7.42 -3.28
N ILE A 307 10.58 -7.17 -3.06
CA ILE A 307 9.45 -7.63 -3.87
C ILE A 307 8.64 -6.41 -4.30
N LEU A 308 8.21 -6.32 -5.55
CA LEU A 308 7.22 -5.31 -5.94
C LEU A 308 5.86 -5.69 -5.38
N SER A 309 5.23 -4.77 -4.62
CA SER A 309 3.80 -4.85 -4.29
C SER A 309 2.99 -4.12 -5.35
N ALA A 310 2.01 -4.81 -5.93
CA ALA A 310 1.05 -4.22 -6.85
C ALA A 310 -0.36 -4.75 -6.59
N HIS A 311 -1.38 -3.94 -6.91
CA HIS A 311 -2.78 -4.34 -6.86
C HIS A 311 -3.38 -4.34 -8.27
N ALA A 312 -4.24 -5.29 -8.56
CA ALA A 312 -4.77 -5.45 -9.93
C ALA A 312 -6.24 -5.86 -9.93
N TYR A 313 -7.12 -4.87 -9.84
CA TYR A 313 -8.56 -5.04 -10.09
C TYR A 313 -8.86 -4.81 -11.58
N SER A 314 -8.25 -5.63 -12.42
CA SER A 314 -8.28 -5.50 -13.90
C SER A 314 -8.99 -6.67 -14.56
N PRO A 315 -9.64 -6.46 -15.71
CA PRO A 315 -10.00 -5.15 -16.26
C PRO A 315 -10.99 -4.41 -15.36
N TYR A 316 -10.80 -3.10 -15.15
CA TYR A 316 -11.57 -2.32 -14.19
C TYR A 316 -13.09 -2.45 -14.38
N THR A 317 -13.55 -2.43 -15.63
CA THR A 317 -14.99 -2.54 -15.97
C THR A 317 -15.60 -3.88 -15.53
N PHE A 318 -14.81 -4.96 -15.51
CA PHE A 318 -15.26 -6.28 -15.05
C PHE A 318 -14.99 -6.47 -13.54
N ALA A 319 -13.80 -6.14 -13.08
CA ALA A 319 -13.38 -6.44 -11.72
C ALA A 319 -14.01 -5.50 -10.67
N MET A 320 -14.09 -4.19 -10.95
CA MET A 320 -14.42 -3.18 -9.94
C MET A 320 -15.66 -2.36 -10.26
N GLN A 321 -15.80 -1.86 -11.50
CA GLN A 321 -16.84 -0.90 -11.87
C GLN A 321 -18.26 -1.46 -11.68
N THR A 322 -19.16 -0.63 -11.09
CA THR A 322 -20.58 -0.93 -10.92
C THR A 322 -21.42 0.32 -11.20
N PRO A 323 -22.44 0.25 -12.08
CA PRO A 323 -22.66 -0.87 -13.00
C PRO A 323 -21.50 -1.06 -13.97
N GLY A 324 -21.19 -2.31 -14.34
CA GLY A 324 -20.05 -2.66 -15.16
C GLY A 324 -20.24 -3.96 -15.95
N ALA A 325 -19.21 -4.40 -16.63
CA ALA A 325 -19.25 -5.60 -17.44
C ALA A 325 -19.53 -6.85 -16.58
N LYS A 326 -20.44 -7.70 -17.05
CA LYS A 326 -20.76 -9.00 -16.44
C LYS A 326 -20.10 -10.16 -17.15
N SER A 327 -19.71 -10.00 -18.41
CA SER A 327 -19.07 -11.03 -19.22
C SER A 327 -17.58 -10.76 -19.37
N PHE A 328 -16.76 -11.80 -19.28
CA PHE A 328 -15.32 -11.76 -19.44
C PHE A 328 -14.93 -12.04 -20.89
N THR A 329 -14.55 -11.00 -21.63
CA THR A 329 -14.36 -11.03 -23.07
C THR A 329 -12.92 -11.33 -23.51
N PRO A 330 -12.67 -11.74 -24.80
CA PRO A 330 -11.32 -11.86 -25.32
C PRO A 330 -10.48 -10.59 -25.25
N ALA A 331 -11.07 -9.41 -25.42
CA ALA A 331 -10.36 -8.14 -25.26
C ALA A 331 -9.84 -7.95 -23.84
N MET A 332 -10.62 -8.33 -22.83
CA MET A 332 -10.23 -8.29 -21.42
C MET A 332 -9.11 -9.27 -21.10
N LYS A 333 -9.08 -10.44 -21.76
CA LYS A 333 -7.96 -11.38 -21.64
C LYS A 333 -6.66 -10.76 -22.15
N ASN A 334 -6.69 -10.11 -23.31
CA ASN A 334 -5.54 -9.43 -23.87
C ASN A 334 -5.01 -8.28 -22.96
N GLU A 335 -5.92 -7.54 -22.32
CA GLU A 335 -5.57 -6.51 -21.35
C GLU A 335 -4.81 -7.11 -20.17
N LEU A 336 -5.29 -8.21 -19.57
CA LEU A 336 -4.61 -8.91 -18.48
C LEU A 336 -3.24 -9.44 -18.89
N SER A 337 -3.14 -10.15 -20.03
CA SER A 337 -1.85 -10.66 -20.52
C SER A 337 -0.85 -9.53 -20.74
N GLY A 338 -1.28 -8.40 -21.30
CA GLY A 338 -0.46 -7.21 -21.50
C GLY A 338 0.02 -6.60 -20.16
N THR A 339 -0.85 -6.57 -19.18
CA THR A 339 -0.54 -6.05 -17.84
C THR A 339 0.53 -6.88 -17.15
N PHE A 340 0.38 -8.21 -17.12
CA PHE A 340 1.34 -9.08 -16.44
C PHE A 340 2.66 -9.20 -17.21
N LYS A 341 2.61 -9.12 -18.53
CA LYS A 341 3.84 -9.04 -19.34
C LYS A 341 4.64 -7.77 -19.00
N ARG A 342 4.01 -6.61 -18.83
CA ARG A 342 4.71 -5.37 -18.43
C ARG A 342 5.37 -5.52 -17.06
N LEU A 343 4.70 -6.15 -16.08
CA LEU A 343 5.27 -6.44 -14.76
C LEU A 343 6.48 -7.37 -14.87
N ASN A 344 6.37 -8.43 -15.67
CA ASN A 344 7.49 -9.31 -15.93
C ASN A 344 8.68 -8.56 -16.53
N ASP A 345 8.46 -7.84 -17.65
CA ASP A 345 9.54 -7.20 -18.41
C ASP A 345 10.29 -6.14 -17.58
N LYS A 346 9.58 -5.41 -16.70
CA LYS A 346 10.21 -4.37 -15.89
C LYS A 346 10.79 -4.87 -14.58
N PHE A 347 10.16 -5.84 -13.91
CA PHE A 347 10.53 -6.24 -12.56
C PHE A 347 11.03 -7.68 -12.49
N VAL A 348 10.22 -8.68 -12.82
CA VAL A 348 10.59 -10.10 -12.64
C VAL A 348 11.86 -10.43 -13.43
N ALA A 349 11.93 -10.06 -14.69
CA ALA A 349 13.11 -10.28 -15.54
C ALA A 349 14.37 -9.52 -15.08
N ASN A 350 14.21 -8.54 -14.18
CA ASN A 350 15.30 -7.75 -13.61
C ASN A 350 15.57 -8.10 -12.14
N GLY A 351 15.07 -9.25 -11.67
CA GLY A 351 15.39 -9.79 -10.35
C GLY A 351 14.51 -9.29 -9.20
N TYR A 352 13.45 -8.52 -9.49
CA TYR A 352 12.44 -8.13 -8.51
C TYR A 352 11.18 -8.99 -8.70
N PRO A 353 10.93 -10.01 -7.88
CA PRO A 353 9.68 -10.76 -7.92
C PRO A 353 8.50 -9.83 -7.61
N VAL A 354 7.32 -10.23 -8.04
CA VAL A 354 6.09 -9.42 -7.93
C VAL A 354 5.03 -10.20 -7.17
N ILE A 355 4.38 -9.53 -6.23
CA ILE A 355 3.15 -10.01 -5.61
C ILE A 355 2.00 -9.07 -5.99
N ILE A 356 0.90 -9.63 -6.49
CA ILE A 356 -0.37 -8.92 -6.57
C ILE A 356 -1.04 -9.05 -5.21
N GLY A 357 -0.84 -8.04 -4.35
CA GLY A 357 -1.31 -8.03 -2.96
C GLY A 357 -2.83 -7.98 -2.84
N GLU A 358 -3.50 -7.46 -3.88
CA GLU A 358 -4.96 -7.47 -3.95
C GLU A 358 -5.42 -7.69 -5.39
N TYR A 359 -6.32 -8.67 -5.56
CA TYR A 359 -7.08 -8.89 -6.77
C TYR A 359 -8.47 -9.45 -6.42
N GLY A 360 -9.40 -9.33 -7.33
CA GLY A 360 -10.75 -9.85 -7.18
C GLY A 360 -11.70 -9.31 -8.22
N ALA A 361 -12.89 -9.90 -8.30
CA ALA A 361 -13.97 -9.41 -9.13
C ALA A 361 -15.25 -9.28 -8.31
N THR A 362 -15.80 -8.06 -8.24
CA THR A 362 -17.02 -7.77 -7.48
C THR A 362 -18.20 -8.61 -7.96
N ASN A 363 -19.01 -9.08 -7.02
CA ASN A 363 -20.15 -9.94 -7.32
C ASN A 363 -21.32 -9.15 -7.94
N LYS A 364 -21.52 -9.32 -9.26
CA LYS A 364 -22.60 -8.71 -10.04
C LYS A 364 -23.68 -9.75 -10.43
N GLY A 365 -23.71 -10.91 -9.76
CA GLY A 365 -24.57 -12.05 -10.15
C GLY A 365 -24.06 -12.72 -11.42
N ASN A 366 -22.75 -12.88 -11.57
CA ASN A 366 -22.07 -13.41 -12.76
C ASN A 366 -20.99 -14.46 -12.40
N LEU A 367 -21.35 -15.43 -11.56
CA LEU A 367 -20.42 -16.42 -11.00
C LEU A 367 -19.61 -17.14 -12.07
N GLU A 368 -20.24 -17.69 -13.11
CA GLU A 368 -19.55 -18.41 -14.19
C GLU A 368 -18.48 -17.56 -14.88
N GLU A 369 -18.76 -16.29 -15.13
CA GLU A 369 -17.80 -15.39 -15.75
C GLU A 369 -16.68 -14.99 -14.81
N ARG A 370 -16.98 -14.88 -13.49
CA ARG A 370 -15.95 -14.70 -12.46
C ARG A 370 -15.01 -15.90 -12.40
N VAL A 371 -15.52 -17.12 -12.42
CA VAL A 371 -14.70 -18.35 -12.46
C VAL A 371 -13.75 -18.35 -13.66
N LYS A 372 -14.24 -18.04 -14.87
CA LYS A 372 -13.40 -17.90 -16.07
C LYS A 372 -12.33 -16.82 -15.93
N TRP A 373 -12.68 -15.70 -15.27
CA TRP A 373 -11.74 -14.61 -15.00
C TRP A 373 -10.67 -15.03 -14.01
N PHE A 374 -11.02 -15.70 -12.89
CA PHE A 374 -10.08 -16.22 -11.91
C PHE A 374 -9.09 -17.21 -12.53
N GLU A 375 -9.60 -18.15 -13.30
CA GLU A 375 -8.76 -19.14 -14.00
C GLU A 375 -7.75 -18.45 -14.92
N TYR A 376 -8.23 -17.52 -15.74
CA TYR A 376 -7.36 -16.81 -16.69
C TYR A 376 -6.34 -15.92 -15.99
N PHE A 377 -6.79 -15.14 -15.00
CA PHE A 377 -5.93 -14.22 -14.23
C PHE A 377 -4.77 -14.98 -13.57
N LEU A 378 -5.06 -16.05 -12.85
CA LEU A 378 -4.07 -16.84 -12.14
C LEU A 378 -3.16 -17.63 -13.10
N THR A 379 -3.69 -18.14 -14.21
CA THR A 379 -2.87 -18.79 -15.23
C THR A 379 -1.86 -17.81 -15.86
N GLU A 380 -2.30 -16.59 -16.15
CA GLU A 380 -1.42 -15.57 -16.73
C GLU A 380 -0.34 -15.10 -15.75
N THR A 381 -0.69 -14.83 -14.49
CA THR A 381 0.29 -14.39 -13.47
C THR A 381 1.32 -15.47 -13.17
N ARG A 382 0.89 -16.74 -13.12
CA ARG A 382 1.77 -17.87 -12.85
C ARG A 382 2.84 -18.08 -13.92
N LYS A 383 2.61 -17.74 -15.19
CA LYS A 383 3.62 -17.78 -16.26
C LYS A 383 4.90 -17.02 -15.89
N TYR A 384 4.76 -16.01 -15.04
CA TYR A 384 5.84 -15.13 -14.64
C TYR A 384 6.25 -15.31 -13.17
N GLY A 385 5.75 -16.33 -12.48
CA GLY A 385 6.03 -16.54 -11.06
C GLY A 385 5.44 -15.45 -10.15
N ILE A 386 4.35 -14.81 -10.57
CA ILE A 386 3.64 -13.79 -9.79
C ILE A 386 2.57 -14.46 -8.94
N THR A 387 2.62 -14.26 -7.62
CA THR A 387 1.61 -14.75 -6.67
C THR A 387 0.58 -13.68 -6.37
N CYS A 388 -0.68 -14.10 -6.15
CA CYS A 388 -1.83 -13.20 -6.02
C CYS A 388 -2.62 -13.47 -4.74
N TYR A 389 -3.09 -12.38 -4.10
CA TYR A 389 -3.84 -12.41 -2.85
C TYR A 389 -5.28 -11.93 -3.06
N LEU A 390 -6.23 -12.84 -2.93
CA LEU A 390 -7.66 -12.56 -3.08
C LEU A 390 -8.11 -11.53 -2.02
N TRP A 391 -8.64 -10.39 -2.48
CA TRP A 391 -9.25 -9.43 -1.57
C TRP A 391 -10.60 -9.93 -1.08
N ASP A 392 -10.79 -10.03 0.22
CA ASP A 392 -12.05 -10.46 0.84
C ASP A 392 -12.47 -9.46 1.93
N ASN A 393 -13.52 -8.71 1.67
CA ASN A 393 -14.12 -7.76 2.62
C ASN A 393 -15.39 -8.29 3.30
N GLY A 394 -15.72 -9.58 3.12
CA GLY A 394 -16.88 -10.24 3.70
C GLY A 394 -18.24 -9.89 3.07
N ALA A 395 -18.29 -8.96 2.09
CA ALA A 395 -19.54 -8.56 1.43
C ALA A 395 -19.84 -9.47 0.22
N SER A 396 -20.62 -10.53 0.41
CA SER A 396 -20.84 -11.59 -0.60
C SER A 396 -22.08 -11.40 -1.49
N GLU A 397 -23.03 -10.54 -1.11
CA GLU A 397 -24.28 -10.37 -1.84
C GLU A 397 -24.07 -9.85 -3.27
N ALA A 398 -24.81 -10.44 -4.21
CA ALA A 398 -24.78 -9.95 -5.60
C ALA A 398 -25.43 -8.58 -5.71
N ASN A 399 -24.70 -7.58 -6.18
CA ASN A 399 -25.24 -6.25 -6.48
C ASN A 399 -24.60 -5.64 -7.73
N PRO A 400 -25.27 -5.68 -8.89
CA PRO A 400 -24.70 -5.15 -10.13
C PRO A 400 -24.59 -3.62 -10.15
N ASN A 401 -25.21 -2.92 -9.20
CA ASN A 401 -25.25 -1.46 -9.13
C ASN A 401 -24.39 -0.88 -7.98
N GLN A 402 -23.78 -1.74 -7.16
CA GLN A 402 -22.94 -1.36 -6.03
C GLN A 402 -21.65 -2.18 -6.02
N GLY A 403 -20.49 -1.51 -6.05
CA GLY A 403 -19.16 -2.13 -5.98
C GLY A 403 -18.82 -2.72 -4.63
N GLU A 404 -17.60 -3.22 -4.53
CA GLU A 404 -17.00 -3.72 -3.29
C GLU A 404 -17.73 -4.93 -2.68
N LYS A 405 -18.25 -5.80 -3.52
CA LYS A 405 -18.83 -7.08 -3.14
C LYS A 405 -17.81 -8.21 -3.36
N PHE A 406 -16.79 -8.20 -2.51
CA PHE A 406 -15.64 -9.10 -2.56
C PHE A 406 -15.63 -10.14 -1.43
N GLY A 407 -16.79 -10.47 -0.85
CA GLY A 407 -16.91 -11.55 0.12
C GLY A 407 -16.84 -12.92 -0.53
N TYR A 408 -15.86 -13.73 -0.14
CA TYR A 408 -15.67 -15.08 -0.64
C TYR A 408 -15.76 -16.12 0.48
N PHE A 409 -15.29 -15.78 1.69
CA PHE A 409 -15.30 -16.65 2.86
C PHE A 409 -16.25 -16.12 3.94
N ASP A 410 -17.23 -16.94 4.32
CA ASP A 410 -18.14 -16.69 5.45
C ASP A 410 -17.40 -16.94 6.76
N ARG A 411 -16.85 -15.89 7.32
CA ARG A 411 -16.03 -15.92 8.54
C ARG A 411 -16.81 -16.36 9.77
N LYS A 412 -18.14 -16.18 9.77
CA LYS A 412 -19.00 -16.57 10.87
C LYS A 412 -19.33 -18.07 10.84
N ASN A 413 -19.58 -18.61 9.65
CA ASN A 413 -19.98 -20.00 9.48
C ASN A 413 -18.85 -20.90 8.98
N LEU A 414 -17.64 -20.35 8.80
CA LEU A 414 -16.41 -21.05 8.39
C LEU A 414 -16.59 -21.84 7.08
N LYS A 415 -17.16 -21.20 6.06
CA LYS A 415 -17.38 -21.82 4.74
C LYS A 415 -17.23 -20.82 3.60
N TRP A 416 -16.90 -21.30 2.44
CA TRP A 416 -16.81 -20.48 1.25
C TRP A 416 -18.19 -20.20 0.65
N PHE A 417 -18.45 -18.93 0.30
CA PHE A 417 -19.69 -18.55 -0.40
C PHE A 417 -19.71 -19.06 -1.86
N PHE A 418 -18.52 -19.19 -2.47
CA PHE A 418 -18.34 -19.61 -3.86
C PHE A 418 -17.27 -20.70 -3.93
N PRO A 419 -17.63 -21.98 -3.65
CA PRO A 419 -16.69 -23.10 -3.69
C PRO A 419 -16.01 -23.26 -5.06
N GLU A 420 -16.69 -22.91 -6.16
CA GLU A 420 -16.18 -22.96 -7.51
C GLU A 420 -15.00 -22.01 -7.74
N ILE A 421 -15.05 -20.84 -7.09
CA ILE A 421 -13.94 -19.87 -7.14
C ILE A 421 -12.75 -20.39 -6.31
N LEU A 422 -13.00 -20.92 -5.12
CA LEU A 422 -11.94 -21.56 -4.32
C LEU A 422 -11.25 -22.70 -5.09
N GLU A 423 -12.02 -23.62 -5.65
CA GLU A 423 -11.50 -24.73 -6.44
C GLU A 423 -10.62 -24.23 -7.60
N THR A 424 -11.09 -23.18 -8.28
CA THR A 424 -10.34 -22.55 -9.38
C THR A 424 -9.02 -21.97 -8.88
N ILE A 425 -9.03 -21.26 -7.73
CA ILE A 425 -7.81 -20.67 -7.15
C ILE A 425 -6.82 -21.78 -6.79
N VAL A 426 -7.25 -22.79 -6.06
CA VAL A 426 -6.37 -23.88 -5.58
C VAL A 426 -5.82 -24.67 -6.78
N LYS A 427 -6.65 -24.99 -7.77
CA LYS A 427 -6.23 -25.73 -8.97
C LYS A 427 -5.24 -24.92 -9.83
N SER A 428 -5.48 -23.62 -10.00
CA SER A 428 -4.63 -22.76 -10.84
C SER A 428 -3.28 -22.45 -10.21
N THR A 429 -3.07 -22.71 -8.93
CA THR A 429 -1.87 -22.38 -8.18
C THR A 429 -1.07 -23.58 -7.68
N ASN A 430 -1.58 -24.79 -7.83
CA ASN A 430 -0.86 -26.05 -7.64
C ASN A 430 -0.22 -26.52 -8.94
#